data_0fccaacdef9cad1916c53facb6b50e84
#
_entry.id   0fccaacdef9cad1916c53facb6b50e84
#
_cell.length_a   1.000
_cell.length_b   1.000
_cell.length_c   1.000
_cell.angle_alpha   90.00
_cell.angle_beta   90.00
_cell.angle_gamma   90.00
#
_symmetry.space_group_name_H-M   'P 1'
#
loop_
_entity.id
_entity.type
_entity.pdbx_description
1 polymer ?
#
loop_
_entity_poly.entity_id
_entity_poly.type
_entity_poly.pdbx_seq_one_letter_code
_entity_poly.pdbx_strand_id
1 'polypeptide(L)'
;MTIGDKIKKIRTFRNMTQAELGAALGWGDKGANLLAQYETNYRVPRKDLVTEMAKILDVNPLALHEPTTVNASKLMEILFWIDEFNPGMINLFQLETYPNEKSNSSNDTSIRYHNSDSRPAHPPVGMWFNYGILNDFLKEWTIRKEELKSS
;
A
#
# COMPACT_ATOMS: atom_id res chain seq x y z
N MET A 1 -5.68 -8.61 7.32
CA MET A 1 -6.38 -8.75 6.01
C MET A 1 -5.80 -9.97 5.32
N THR A 2 -6.59 -10.99 5.16
CA THR A 2 -6.21 -12.27 4.56
C THR A 2 -6.11 -12.17 3.03
N ILE A 3 -5.58 -13.18 2.38
CA ILE A 3 -5.53 -13.24 0.91
C ILE A 3 -6.92 -13.21 0.29
N GLY A 4 -7.91 -13.90 0.90
CA GLY A 4 -9.29 -13.87 0.45
C GLY A 4 -9.93 -12.49 0.53
N ASP A 5 -9.70 -11.76 1.63
CA ASP A 5 -10.17 -10.38 1.79
C ASP A 5 -9.60 -9.45 0.70
N LYS A 6 -8.32 -9.65 0.34
CA LYS A 6 -7.67 -8.86 -0.70
C LYS A 6 -8.23 -9.17 -2.09
N ILE A 7 -8.41 -10.46 -2.41
CA ILE A 7 -9.04 -10.89 -3.67
C ILE A 7 -10.41 -10.23 -3.81
N LYS A 8 -11.26 -10.35 -2.78
CA LYS A 8 -12.59 -9.76 -2.74
C LYS A 8 -12.55 -8.23 -2.94
N LYS A 9 -11.66 -7.55 -2.21
CA LYS A 9 -11.54 -6.09 -2.27
C LYS A 9 -11.13 -5.62 -3.68
N ILE A 10 -10.10 -6.24 -4.26
CA ILE A 10 -9.61 -5.86 -5.58
C ILE A 10 -10.63 -6.20 -6.67
N ARG A 11 -11.25 -7.39 -6.63
CA ARG A 11 -12.31 -7.77 -7.55
C ARG A 11 -13.47 -6.76 -7.54
N THR A 12 -13.94 -6.40 -6.35
CA THR A 12 -15.02 -5.41 -6.20
C THR A 12 -14.60 -4.04 -6.73
N PHE A 13 -13.38 -3.61 -6.46
CA PHE A 13 -12.82 -2.36 -7.00
C PHE A 13 -12.76 -2.37 -8.55
N ARG A 14 -12.52 -3.54 -9.16
CA ARG A 14 -12.57 -3.72 -10.62
C ARG A 14 -13.99 -3.92 -11.16
N ASN A 15 -15.03 -3.78 -10.32
CA ASN A 15 -16.44 -4.00 -10.68
C ASN A 15 -16.73 -5.39 -11.25
N MET A 16 -15.93 -6.39 -10.91
CA MET A 16 -16.13 -7.78 -11.33
C MET A 16 -17.01 -8.53 -10.33
N THR A 17 -17.91 -9.34 -10.83
CA THR A 17 -18.65 -10.34 -10.03
C THR A 17 -17.79 -11.56 -9.76
N GLN A 18 -18.18 -12.37 -8.78
CA GLN A 18 -17.53 -13.67 -8.53
C GLN A 18 -17.61 -14.61 -9.73
N ALA A 19 -18.71 -14.57 -10.46
CA ALA A 19 -18.90 -15.37 -11.66
C ALA A 19 -17.95 -14.94 -12.79
N GLU A 20 -17.79 -13.66 -13.01
CA GLU A 20 -16.90 -13.11 -14.05
C GLU A 20 -15.42 -13.45 -13.78
N LEU A 21 -14.97 -13.26 -12.53
CA LEU A 21 -13.59 -13.65 -12.19
C LEU A 21 -13.42 -15.17 -12.27
N GLY A 22 -14.40 -15.96 -11.83
CA GLY A 22 -14.38 -17.41 -11.94
C GLY A 22 -14.37 -17.89 -13.40
N ALA A 23 -15.14 -17.24 -14.27
CA ALA A 23 -15.14 -17.53 -15.70
C ALA A 23 -13.79 -17.16 -16.36
N ALA A 24 -13.20 -16.03 -16.01
CA ALA A 24 -11.88 -15.62 -16.49
C ALA A 24 -10.75 -16.57 -16.05
N LEU A 25 -10.93 -17.24 -14.90
CA LEU A 25 -10.05 -18.32 -14.42
C LEU A 25 -10.33 -19.69 -15.07
N GLY A 26 -11.27 -19.75 -16.00
CA GLY A 26 -11.60 -20.99 -16.70
C GLY A 26 -12.45 -21.99 -15.88
N TRP A 27 -13.09 -21.56 -14.79
CA TRP A 27 -13.84 -22.46 -13.90
C TRP A 27 -15.30 -22.70 -14.30
N GLY A 28 -15.76 -22.06 -15.38
CA GLY A 28 -17.12 -22.21 -15.88
C GLY A 28 -18.21 -21.94 -14.84
N ASP A 29 -19.28 -22.70 -14.86
CA ASP A 29 -20.47 -22.51 -13.99
C ASP A 29 -20.18 -22.63 -12.48
N LYS A 30 -19.10 -23.31 -12.10
CA LYS A 30 -18.68 -23.47 -10.70
C LYS A 30 -17.82 -22.31 -10.20
N GLY A 31 -17.46 -21.37 -11.07
CA GLY A 31 -16.52 -20.31 -10.81
C GLY A 31 -16.90 -19.43 -9.62
N ALA A 32 -18.15 -19.00 -9.54
CA ALA A 32 -18.65 -18.17 -8.44
C ALA A 32 -18.51 -18.86 -7.08
N ASN A 33 -18.89 -20.14 -6.99
CA ASN A 33 -18.82 -20.91 -5.75
C ASN A 33 -17.36 -21.16 -5.31
N LEU A 34 -16.48 -21.47 -6.27
CA LEU A 34 -15.07 -21.67 -5.98
C LEU A 34 -14.42 -20.38 -5.51
N LEU A 35 -14.71 -19.26 -6.17
CA LEU A 35 -14.18 -17.97 -5.79
C LEU A 35 -14.68 -17.55 -4.39
N ALA A 36 -15.97 -17.77 -4.08
CA ALA A 36 -16.52 -17.51 -2.75
C ALA A 36 -15.76 -18.28 -1.65
N GLN A 37 -15.33 -19.51 -1.91
CA GLN A 37 -14.53 -20.30 -0.96
C GLN A 37 -13.16 -19.69 -0.71
N TYR A 38 -12.52 -19.08 -1.72
CA TYR A 38 -11.26 -18.36 -1.56
C TYR A 38 -11.46 -17.01 -0.85
N GLU A 39 -12.50 -16.25 -1.21
CA GLU A 39 -12.80 -14.96 -0.60
C GLU A 39 -13.20 -15.06 0.89
N THR A 40 -13.80 -16.19 1.28
CA THR A 40 -14.12 -16.47 2.70
C THR A 40 -13.00 -17.18 3.46
N ASN A 41 -11.87 -17.40 2.82
CA ASN A 41 -10.72 -18.13 3.37
C ASN A 41 -11.02 -19.58 3.77
N TYR A 42 -12.13 -20.16 3.27
CA TYR A 42 -12.41 -21.58 3.40
C TYR A 42 -11.35 -22.43 2.65
N ARG A 43 -10.82 -21.85 1.55
CA ARG A 43 -9.67 -22.39 0.83
C ARG A 43 -8.60 -21.33 0.67
N VAL A 44 -7.33 -21.75 0.75
CA VAL A 44 -6.17 -20.89 0.46
C VAL A 44 -5.71 -21.16 -0.97
N PRO A 45 -5.64 -20.15 -1.85
CA PRO A 45 -5.18 -20.36 -3.21
C PRO A 45 -3.68 -20.71 -3.23
N ARG A 46 -3.28 -21.58 -4.14
CA ARG A 46 -1.87 -21.87 -4.39
C ARG A 46 -1.21 -20.69 -5.09
N LYS A 47 0.10 -20.62 -5.02
CA LYS A 47 0.91 -19.49 -5.53
C LYS A 47 0.71 -19.23 -7.03
N ASP A 48 0.60 -20.27 -7.83
CA ASP A 48 0.28 -20.21 -9.26
C ASP A 48 -1.08 -19.57 -9.52
N LEU A 49 -2.12 -20.00 -8.79
CA LEU A 49 -3.45 -19.42 -8.87
C LEU A 49 -3.49 -17.95 -8.42
N VAL A 50 -2.73 -17.59 -7.38
CA VAL A 50 -2.59 -16.19 -6.96
C VAL A 50 -2.01 -15.32 -8.07
N THR A 51 -0.99 -15.84 -8.77
CA THR A 51 -0.37 -15.14 -9.90
C THR A 51 -1.36 -14.97 -11.07
N GLU A 52 -2.17 -15.98 -11.35
CA GLU A 52 -3.19 -15.92 -12.38
C GLU A 52 -4.32 -14.94 -12.03
N MET A 53 -4.81 -14.98 -10.79
CA MET A 53 -5.78 -14.01 -10.29
C MET A 53 -5.25 -12.58 -10.37
N ALA A 54 -4.00 -12.35 -9.98
CA ALA A 54 -3.37 -11.04 -10.03
C ALA A 54 -3.29 -10.51 -11.48
N LYS A 55 -2.98 -11.37 -12.44
CA LYS A 55 -2.95 -11.03 -13.87
C LYS A 55 -4.33 -10.61 -14.38
N ILE A 56 -5.38 -11.37 -14.04
CA ILE A 56 -6.76 -11.05 -14.46
C ILE A 56 -7.24 -9.76 -13.79
N LEU A 57 -6.91 -9.56 -12.53
CA LEU A 57 -7.27 -8.38 -11.76
C LEU A 57 -6.40 -7.15 -12.09
N ASP A 58 -5.41 -7.31 -12.96
CA ASP A 58 -4.46 -6.26 -13.35
C ASP A 58 -3.77 -5.61 -12.14
N VAL A 59 -3.17 -6.45 -11.30
CA VAL A 59 -2.39 -6.01 -10.12
C VAL A 59 -1.09 -6.81 -10.02
N ASN A 60 -0.11 -6.23 -9.33
CA ASN A 60 1.10 -6.98 -9.00
C ASN A 60 0.74 -8.18 -8.08
N PRO A 61 1.22 -9.40 -8.34
CA PRO A 61 0.99 -10.56 -7.48
C PRO A 61 1.30 -10.32 -6.00
N LEU A 62 2.28 -9.48 -5.69
CA LEU A 62 2.62 -9.07 -4.32
C LEU A 62 1.45 -8.37 -3.59
N ALA A 63 0.53 -7.74 -4.32
CA ALA A 63 -0.65 -7.11 -3.73
C ALA A 63 -1.61 -8.14 -3.10
N LEU A 64 -1.64 -9.37 -3.63
CA LEU A 64 -2.45 -10.46 -3.11
C LEU A 64 -1.74 -11.30 -2.04
N HIS A 65 -0.40 -11.27 -1.98
CA HIS A 65 0.31 -12.00 -0.93
C HIS A 65 -0.09 -11.48 0.46
N GLU A 66 -0.25 -12.40 1.40
CA GLU A 66 -0.30 -11.98 2.81
C GLU A 66 1.03 -11.30 3.13
N PRO A 67 0.99 -10.07 3.67
CA PRO A 67 2.20 -9.54 4.23
C PRO A 67 2.61 -10.55 5.32
N THR A 68 3.73 -11.21 5.17
CA THR A 68 4.43 -11.74 6.33
C THR A 68 4.34 -10.65 7.36
N THR A 69 3.86 -10.95 8.56
CA THR A 69 3.57 -9.97 9.61
C THR A 69 4.77 -9.02 9.74
N VAL A 70 4.76 -7.95 8.96
CA VAL A 70 5.76 -6.89 9.08
C VAL A 70 5.30 -6.07 10.27
N ASN A 71 5.73 -6.50 11.46
CA ASN A 71 5.62 -5.67 12.64
C ASN A 71 6.61 -4.51 12.53
N ALA A 72 6.43 -3.50 13.37
CA ALA A 72 7.29 -2.32 13.36
C ALA A 72 8.79 -2.68 13.46
N SER A 73 9.12 -3.70 14.27
CA SER A 73 10.51 -4.16 14.42
C SER A 73 11.10 -4.69 13.11
N LYS A 74 10.32 -5.45 12.34
CA LYS A 74 10.79 -5.97 11.05
C LYS A 74 10.95 -4.87 10.00
N LEU A 75 10.05 -3.89 10.01
CA LEU A 75 10.19 -2.71 9.15
C LEU A 75 11.44 -1.90 9.49
N MET A 76 11.68 -1.67 10.79
CA MET A 76 12.88 -0.97 11.27
C MET A 76 14.16 -1.73 10.88
N GLU A 77 14.18 -3.06 11.05
CA GLU A 77 15.31 -3.90 10.63
C GLU A 77 15.58 -3.76 9.12
N ILE A 78 14.55 -3.80 8.30
CA ILE A 78 14.69 -3.65 6.83
C ILE A 78 15.26 -2.27 6.50
N LEU A 79 14.71 -1.20 7.07
CA LEU A 79 15.18 0.17 6.83
C LEU A 79 16.63 0.35 7.28
N PHE A 80 16.99 -0.17 8.47
CA PHE A 80 18.34 -0.14 8.98
C PHE A 80 19.34 -0.83 8.03
N TRP A 81 19.05 -2.03 7.55
CA TRP A 81 19.93 -2.75 6.63
C TRP A 81 20.01 -2.11 5.25
N ILE A 82 18.93 -1.47 4.76
CA ILE A 82 18.97 -0.71 3.51
C ILE A 82 19.95 0.46 3.65
N ASP A 83 19.92 1.19 4.75
CA ASP A 83 20.81 2.33 4.99
C ASP A 83 22.25 1.90 5.20
N GLU A 84 22.48 0.80 5.94
CA GLU A 84 23.81 0.26 6.22
C GLU A 84 24.52 -0.24 4.95
N PHE A 85 23.78 -0.97 4.08
CA PHE A 85 24.36 -1.45 2.82
C PHE A 85 24.45 -0.40 1.72
N ASN A 86 23.70 0.70 1.84
CA ASN A 86 23.69 1.79 0.88
C ASN A 86 23.74 3.15 1.62
N PRO A 87 24.89 3.53 2.16
CA PRO A 87 25.03 4.76 2.95
C PRO A 87 24.49 5.99 2.21
N GLY A 88 23.60 6.73 2.89
CA GLY A 88 22.94 7.92 2.33
C GLY A 88 21.76 7.62 1.41
N MET A 89 21.30 6.38 1.32
CA MET A 89 20.09 6.03 0.58
C MET A 89 18.84 6.54 1.30
N ILE A 90 18.83 6.49 2.63
CA ILE A 90 17.73 6.99 3.47
C ILE A 90 18.18 8.29 4.14
N ASN A 91 17.39 9.33 3.95
CA ASN A 91 17.62 10.62 4.60
C ASN A 91 16.46 10.89 5.55
N LEU A 92 16.77 11.23 6.78
CA LEU A 92 15.80 11.56 7.82
C LEU A 92 15.79 13.07 8.07
N PHE A 93 14.61 13.62 8.30
CA PHE A 93 14.44 14.99 8.74
C PHE A 93 13.35 15.07 9.82
N GLN A 94 13.54 15.95 10.76
CA GLN A 94 12.57 16.25 11.80
C GLN A 94 11.87 17.56 11.49
N LEU A 95 10.56 17.58 11.67
CA LEU A 95 9.78 18.79 11.57
C LEU A 95 9.82 19.50 12.91
N GLU A 96 10.35 20.71 12.91
CA GLU A 96 10.32 21.56 14.10
C GLU A 96 9.13 22.53 14.00
N THR A 97 8.32 22.59 15.05
CA THR A 97 7.29 23.60 15.20
C THR A 97 7.86 24.79 15.98
N TYR A 98 8.10 25.88 15.32
CA TYR A 98 8.46 27.13 16.00
C TYR A 98 7.20 27.82 16.49
N PRO A 99 7.08 28.14 17.79
CA PRO A 99 5.97 28.94 18.29
C PRO A 99 6.14 30.39 17.79
N ASN A 100 5.24 30.79 16.91
CA ASN A 100 4.91 32.20 16.60
C ASN A 100 6.04 33.16 16.25
N GLU A 101 6.90 32.88 15.31
CA GLU A 101 7.57 33.95 14.58
C GLU A 101 6.91 34.10 13.21
N LYS A 102 6.42 35.32 12.95
CA LYS A 102 5.92 35.74 11.65
C LYS A 102 7.05 35.64 10.64
N SER A 103 7.20 34.52 10.00
CA SER A 103 8.18 34.38 8.93
C SER A 103 7.65 35.09 7.69
N ASN A 104 8.24 36.23 7.37
CA ASN A 104 8.10 36.93 6.09
C ASN A 104 9.01 36.29 5.02
N SER A 105 9.20 34.99 5.05
CA SER A 105 10.03 34.29 4.08
C SER A 105 9.15 33.68 2.98
N SER A 106 9.37 34.11 1.75
CA SER A 106 8.71 33.62 0.54
C SER A 106 9.01 32.16 0.18
N ASN A 107 9.65 31.41 1.06
CA ASN A 107 10.01 29.99 0.91
C ASN A 107 9.37 29.09 1.98
N ASP A 108 8.17 29.42 2.46
CA ASP A 108 7.45 28.58 3.41
C ASP A 108 7.08 27.24 2.76
N THR A 109 7.83 26.21 3.10
CA THR A 109 7.47 24.83 2.77
C THR A 109 6.36 24.38 3.73
N SER A 110 5.12 24.37 3.26
CA SER A 110 4.00 23.90 4.05
C SER A 110 3.94 22.37 4.00
N ILE A 111 3.70 21.76 5.18
CA ILE A 111 3.50 20.31 5.27
C ILE A 111 2.02 20.02 5.28
N ARG A 112 1.61 19.20 4.33
CA ARG A 112 0.23 18.74 4.21
C ARG A 112 0.10 17.33 4.78
N TYR A 113 -0.75 17.16 5.80
CA TYR A 113 -1.08 15.85 6.36
C TYR A 113 -2.24 15.22 5.60
N HIS A 114 -2.00 14.07 4.96
CA HIS A 114 -3.01 13.43 4.12
C HIS A 114 -3.97 12.48 4.86
N ASN A 115 -3.65 12.08 6.09
CA ASN A 115 -4.30 10.93 6.71
C ASN A 115 -5.19 11.20 7.91
N SER A 116 -5.19 12.38 8.50
CA SER A 116 -6.05 12.65 9.66
C SER A 116 -6.14 14.13 9.98
N ASP A 117 -7.24 14.51 10.61
CA ASP A 117 -7.42 15.82 11.22
C ASP A 117 -6.66 15.94 12.56
N SER A 118 -6.04 14.85 13.02
CA SER A 118 -5.26 14.82 14.25
C SER A 118 -3.76 15.02 13.95
N ARG A 119 -3.22 16.13 14.44
CA ARG A 119 -1.78 16.36 14.46
C ARG A 119 -1.13 15.40 15.45
N PRO A 120 0.03 14.81 15.12
CA PRO A 120 0.77 13.99 16.09
C PRO A 120 1.17 14.85 17.30
N ALA A 121 1.16 14.24 18.49
CA ALA A 121 1.53 14.89 19.74
C ALA A 121 2.99 15.38 19.77
N HIS A 122 3.84 14.77 18.95
CA HIS A 122 5.25 15.15 18.77
C HIS A 122 5.53 15.46 17.30
N PRO A 123 6.50 16.33 16.99
CA PRO A 123 6.87 16.61 15.63
C PRO A 123 7.23 15.31 14.90
N PRO A 124 6.59 15.02 13.75
CA PRO A 124 6.88 13.80 13.02
C PRO A 124 8.28 13.85 12.40
N VAL A 125 8.89 12.67 12.31
CA VAL A 125 10.10 12.47 11.52
C VAL A 125 9.67 12.04 10.11
N GLY A 126 10.17 12.74 9.11
CA GLY A 126 10.02 12.38 7.71
C GLY A 126 11.27 11.70 7.17
N MET A 127 11.11 11.01 6.04
CA MET A 127 12.23 10.42 5.32
C MET A 127 12.06 10.60 3.80
N TRP A 128 13.19 10.70 3.10
CA TRP A 128 13.22 10.53 1.65
C TRP A 128 14.35 9.59 1.26
N PHE A 129 14.23 9.03 0.07
CA PHE A 129 15.20 8.11 -0.47
C PHE A 129 16.02 8.77 -1.59
N ASN A 130 17.35 8.60 -1.59
CA ASN A 130 18.19 8.98 -2.73
C ASN A 130 18.05 7.99 -3.90
N TYR A 131 16.84 7.46 -4.09
CA TYR A 131 16.49 6.54 -5.14
C TYR A 131 15.17 7.00 -5.79
N GLY A 132 15.26 7.58 -6.99
CA GLY A 132 14.15 8.26 -7.66
C GLY A 132 12.88 7.41 -7.74
N ILE A 133 13.01 6.12 -8.08
CA ILE A 133 11.87 5.19 -8.22
C ILE A 133 11.07 5.08 -6.91
N LEU A 134 11.72 5.07 -5.75
CA LEU A 134 11.01 4.99 -4.46
C LEU A 134 10.27 6.28 -4.15
N ASN A 135 10.87 7.43 -4.44
CA ASN A 135 10.22 8.73 -4.25
C ASN A 135 9.04 8.90 -5.22
N ASP A 136 9.18 8.48 -6.46
CA ASP A 136 8.10 8.50 -7.46
C ASP A 136 6.95 7.59 -7.03
N PHE A 137 7.24 6.40 -6.49
CA PHE A 137 6.24 5.52 -5.91
C PHE A 137 5.50 6.17 -4.73
N LEU A 138 6.22 6.80 -3.81
CA LEU A 138 5.61 7.49 -2.67
C LEU A 138 4.72 8.66 -3.12
N LYS A 139 5.15 9.41 -4.14
CA LYS A 139 4.36 10.49 -4.75
C LYS A 139 3.08 9.95 -5.37
N GLU A 140 3.16 8.91 -6.19
CA GLU A 140 2.00 8.26 -6.79
C GLU A 140 1.05 7.72 -5.71
N TRP A 141 1.59 7.09 -4.69
CA TRP A 141 0.78 6.60 -3.57
C TRP A 141 0.04 7.71 -2.84
N THR A 142 0.65 8.89 -2.70
CA THR A 142 0.00 10.06 -2.11
C THR A 142 -1.21 10.49 -2.94
N ILE A 143 -1.06 10.56 -4.26
CA ILE A 143 -2.14 10.89 -5.20
C ILE A 143 -3.29 9.88 -5.06
N ARG A 144 -2.99 8.58 -5.08
CA ARG A 144 -4.01 7.52 -4.95
C ARG A 144 -4.76 7.57 -3.62
N LYS A 145 -4.08 7.95 -2.54
CA LYS A 145 -4.75 8.15 -1.25
C LYS A 145 -5.75 9.31 -1.26
N GLU A 146 -5.48 10.38 -2.00
CA GLU A 146 -6.41 11.50 -2.16
C GLU A 146 -7.63 11.10 -2.98
N GLU A 147 -7.44 10.40 -4.09
CA GLU A 147 -8.52 9.88 -4.92
C GLU A 147 -9.49 8.98 -4.13
N LEU A 148 -8.95 8.09 -3.30
CA LEU A 148 -9.76 7.21 -2.45
C LEU A 148 -10.54 7.93 -1.35
N LYS A 149 -10.13 9.13 -0.95
CA LYS A 149 -10.88 9.94 0.03
C LYS A 149 -12.03 10.71 -0.61
N SER A 150 -11.93 11.01 -1.90
CA SER A 150 -12.92 11.78 -2.65
C SER A 150 -14.03 10.91 -3.27
N SER A 151 -13.93 9.59 -3.14
CA SER A 151 -14.91 8.60 -3.61
C SER A 151 -15.80 8.13 -2.49
#